data_2d95bb58f7b85da62a43d318b664a3dc
#
_entry.id   2d95bb58f7b85da62a43d318b664a3dc
#
_cell.length_a   1.000
_cell.length_b   1.000
_cell.length_c   1.000
_cell.angle_alpha   90.00
_cell.angle_beta   90.00
_cell.angle_gamma   90.00
#
_symmetry.space_group_name_H-M   'P 1'
#
loop_
_entity.id
_entity.type
_entity.pdbx_description
1 polymer ?
#
loop_
_entity_poly.entity_id
_entity_poly.type
_entity_poly.pdbx_seq_one_letter_code
_entity_poly.pdbx_strand_id
1 'polypeptide(L)'
;MVQEIYIIDDDESSLPIFRELFKEDAEFKFIGVKTEQIDIALKNIPFLIIINEDAIDRDVLEVCEKIRTDEDNKITPIIVVSSNSDRKHRLKVLDKSVEYYIKKPVDIDYLYYTIKNLNRLLSINRRISPLTGLPGNIQIHAELKKRLSKGEEFSVLYLDLDNFKAYNDVYGFLKGDQIIEFTAQVITRCVHEMFLENSFIGHIGG
;
A
#
# COMPACT_ATOMS: atom_id res chain seq x y z
N MET A 1 -11.78 3.51 -2.54
CA MET A 1 -11.52 2.04 -2.43
C MET A 1 -11.43 1.71 -0.96
N VAL A 2 -12.15 0.70 -0.49
CA VAL A 2 -12.11 0.27 0.92
C VAL A 2 -10.79 -0.46 1.17
N GLN A 3 -10.07 -0.10 2.23
CA GLN A 3 -8.81 -0.70 2.63
C GLN A 3 -9.08 -1.84 3.62
N GLU A 4 -8.71 -3.05 3.27
CA GLU A 4 -8.86 -4.20 4.17
C GLU A 4 -7.67 -4.27 5.13
N ILE A 5 -7.97 -4.35 6.43
CA ILE A 5 -7.00 -4.49 7.52
C ILE A 5 -7.25 -5.84 8.18
N TYR A 6 -6.22 -6.68 8.21
CA TYR A 6 -6.30 -7.97 8.88
C TYR A 6 -5.86 -7.85 10.32
N ILE A 7 -6.63 -8.45 11.23
CA ILE A 7 -6.31 -8.55 12.65
C ILE A 7 -6.06 -10.02 12.95
N ILE A 8 -4.81 -10.38 13.20
CA ILE A 8 -4.41 -11.73 13.60
C ILE A 8 -4.55 -11.85 15.10
N ASP A 9 -5.55 -12.63 15.52
CA ASP A 9 -6.03 -12.73 16.90
C ASP A 9 -6.86 -14.01 17.02
N ASP A 10 -6.35 -15.02 17.72
CA ASP A 10 -6.98 -16.35 17.78
C ASP A 10 -8.21 -16.37 18.69
N ASP A 11 -8.30 -15.47 19.66
CA ASP A 11 -9.47 -15.31 20.55
C ASP A 11 -10.48 -14.26 20.04
N GLU A 12 -10.20 -13.60 18.91
CA GLU A 12 -11.05 -12.60 18.25
C GLU A 12 -11.44 -11.40 19.13
N SER A 13 -10.75 -11.18 20.25
CA SER A 13 -11.07 -10.13 21.21
C SER A 13 -10.82 -8.71 20.70
N SER A 14 -9.87 -8.56 19.77
CA SER A 14 -9.45 -7.26 19.25
C SER A 14 -10.40 -6.70 18.18
N LEU A 15 -11.01 -7.56 17.37
CA LEU A 15 -11.81 -7.15 16.21
C LEU A 15 -12.97 -6.19 16.53
N PRO A 16 -13.78 -6.41 17.59
CA PRO A 16 -14.84 -5.48 17.97
C PRO A 16 -14.32 -4.10 18.35
N ILE A 17 -13.15 -4.05 19.01
CA ILE A 17 -12.51 -2.79 19.44
C ILE A 17 -12.14 -1.95 18.22
N PHE A 18 -11.51 -2.55 17.21
CA PHE A 18 -11.14 -1.85 16.00
C PHE A 18 -12.37 -1.39 15.19
N ARG A 19 -13.41 -2.22 15.11
CA ARG A 19 -14.66 -1.83 14.43
C ARG A 19 -15.34 -0.64 15.09
N GLU A 20 -15.35 -0.58 16.42
CA GLU A 20 -15.92 0.56 17.13
C GLU A 20 -15.05 1.81 16.98
N LEU A 21 -13.72 1.67 17.09
CA LEU A 21 -12.77 2.77 16.93
C LEU A 21 -12.86 3.46 15.57
N PHE A 22 -13.08 2.70 14.50
CA PHE A 22 -13.11 3.20 13.13
C PHE A 22 -14.52 3.22 12.52
N LYS A 23 -15.57 3.22 13.33
CA LYS A 23 -16.96 3.17 12.84
C LYS A 23 -17.35 4.33 11.90
N GLU A 24 -16.74 5.49 12.09
CA GLU A 24 -16.94 6.67 11.24
C GLU A 24 -16.05 6.69 9.99
N ASP A 25 -15.06 5.79 9.91
CA ASP A 25 -14.09 5.72 8.82
C ASP A 25 -14.48 4.64 7.78
N ALA A 26 -15.42 4.94 6.90
CA ALA A 26 -15.89 4.03 5.84
C ALA A 26 -14.79 3.57 4.86
N GLU A 27 -13.59 4.13 4.95
CA GLU A 27 -12.43 3.76 4.15
C GLU A 27 -11.76 2.45 4.63
N PHE A 28 -12.02 2.00 5.87
CA PHE A 28 -11.41 0.81 6.45
C PHE A 28 -12.42 -0.32 6.67
N LYS A 29 -11.97 -1.55 6.42
CA LYS A 29 -12.70 -2.79 6.70
C LYS A 29 -11.80 -3.73 7.49
N PHE A 30 -12.17 -4.05 8.72
CA PHE A 30 -11.41 -4.93 9.59
C PHE A 30 -11.89 -6.37 9.48
N ILE A 31 -10.95 -7.29 9.25
CA ILE A 31 -11.17 -8.72 9.07
C ILE A 31 -10.34 -9.48 10.12
N GLY A 32 -11.01 -10.27 10.97
CA GLY A 32 -10.33 -11.16 11.89
C GLY A 32 -9.74 -12.36 11.16
N VAL A 33 -8.53 -12.74 11.51
CA VAL A 33 -7.79 -13.87 10.96
C VAL A 33 -7.17 -14.66 12.10
N LYS A 34 -7.45 -15.96 12.18
CA LYS A 34 -6.77 -16.85 13.11
C LYS A 34 -5.43 -17.30 12.54
N THR A 35 -4.47 -17.60 13.41
CA THR A 35 -3.12 -18.03 12.98
C THR A 35 -3.15 -19.28 12.11
N GLU A 36 -4.12 -20.18 12.31
CA GLU A 36 -4.34 -21.36 11.46
C GLU A 36 -4.81 -21.01 10.04
N GLN A 37 -5.41 -19.85 9.84
CA GLN A 37 -5.99 -19.37 8.59
C GLN A 37 -5.05 -18.45 7.80
N ILE A 38 -3.87 -18.15 8.30
CA ILE A 38 -2.92 -17.20 7.68
C ILE A 38 -2.65 -17.54 6.21
N ASP A 39 -2.42 -18.81 5.88
CA ASP A 39 -2.13 -19.23 4.48
C ASP A 39 -3.27 -18.93 3.51
N ILE A 40 -4.50 -18.97 4.00
CA ILE A 40 -5.67 -18.64 3.20
C ILE A 40 -5.82 -17.11 3.10
N ALA A 41 -5.60 -16.43 4.21
CA ALA A 41 -5.72 -14.97 4.29
C ALA A 41 -4.67 -14.27 3.40
N LEU A 42 -3.43 -14.76 3.37
CA LEU A 42 -2.33 -14.21 2.56
C LEU A 42 -2.50 -14.40 1.04
N LYS A 43 -3.50 -15.16 0.59
CA LYS A 43 -3.89 -15.17 -0.85
C LYS A 43 -4.45 -13.82 -1.31
N ASN A 44 -4.85 -12.97 -0.38
CA ASN A 44 -5.20 -11.58 -0.63
C ASN A 44 -4.10 -10.67 -0.08
N ILE A 45 -4.05 -9.45 -0.59
CA ILE A 45 -3.08 -8.45 -0.16
C ILE A 45 -3.82 -7.39 0.66
N PRO A 46 -3.84 -7.50 2.01
CA PRO A 46 -4.47 -6.48 2.85
C PRO A 46 -3.65 -5.19 2.82
N PHE A 47 -4.30 -4.10 3.17
CA PHE A 47 -3.64 -2.81 3.33
C PHE A 47 -2.65 -2.81 4.51
N LEU A 48 -2.99 -3.49 5.59
CA LEU A 48 -2.25 -3.54 6.85
C LEU A 48 -2.57 -4.85 7.58
N ILE A 49 -1.60 -5.40 8.28
CA ILE A 49 -1.78 -6.53 9.19
C ILE A 49 -1.49 -6.05 10.62
N ILE A 50 -2.41 -6.31 11.54
CA ILE A 50 -2.24 -6.05 12.96
C ILE A 50 -2.20 -7.40 13.67
N ILE A 51 -1.17 -7.66 14.48
CA ILE A 51 -1.00 -8.90 15.21
C ILE A 51 -1.16 -8.62 16.72
N ASN A 52 -2.12 -9.25 17.36
CA ASN A 52 -2.23 -9.24 18.81
C ASN A 52 -1.39 -10.39 19.38
N GLU A 53 -0.14 -10.11 19.74
CA GLU A 53 0.81 -11.11 20.19
C GLU A 53 0.33 -11.90 21.41
N ASP A 54 -0.44 -11.26 22.30
CA ASP A 54 -0.93 -11.93 23.52
C ASP A 54 -2.10 -12.89 23.27
N ALA A 55 -2.68 -12.85 22.09
CA ALA A 55 -3.87 -13.62 21.72
C ALA A 55 -3.64 -14.48 20.47
N ILE A 56 -2.40 -14.88 20.22
CA ILE A 56 -2.06 -15.85 19.19
C ILE A 56 -1.40 -17.09 19.82
N ASP A 57 -1.72 -18.26 19.26
CA ASP A 57 -1.20 -19.57 19.74
C ASP A 57 0.19 -19.90 19.17
N ARG A 58 0.77 -19.02 18.37
CA ARG A 58 2.07 -19.20 17.72
C ARG A 58 3.07 -18.12 18.11
N ASP A 59 4.35 -18.38 17.94
CA ASP A 59 5.40 -17.38 18.10
C ASP A 59 5.19 -16.23 17.06
N VAL A 60 5.10 -15.00 17.57
CA VAL A 60 4.94 -13.80 16.73
C VAL A 60 6.06 -13.66 15.70
N LEU A 61 7.30 -14.11 16.02
CA LEU A 61 8.43 -14.08 15.10
C LEU A 61 8.19 -15.00 13.90
N GLU A 62 7.65 -16.20 14.14
CA GLU A 62 7.28 -17.14 13.07
C GLU A 62 6.16 -16.58 12.19
N VAL A 63 5.16 -15.95 12.80
CA VAL A 63 4.05 -15.31 12.08
C VAL A 63 4.56 -14.17 11.19
N CYS A 64 5.41 -13.29 11.73
CA CYS A 64 6.02 -12.20 10.96
C CYS A 64 6.89 -12.72 9.81
N GLU A 65 7.72 -13.74 10.07
CA GLU A 65 8.58 -14.34 9.05
C GLU A 65 7.77 -14.97 7.92
N LYS A 66 6.68 -15.66 8.25
CA LYS A 66 5.76 -16.22 7.28
C LYS A 66 5.16 -15.15 6.37
N ILE A 67 4.71 -14.03 6.91
CA ILE A 67 4.19 -12.90 6.12
C ILE A 67 5.30 -12.31 5.24
N ARG A 68 6.51 -12.15 5.75
CA ARG A 68 7.65 -11.56 5.02
C ARG A 68 8.23 -12.46 3.92
N THR A 69 8.02 -13.77 4.02
CA THR A 69 8.44 -14.74 2.98
C THR A 69 7.37 -14.96 1.91
N ASP A 70 6.15 -14.47 2.12
CA ASP A 70 5.09 -14.51 1.11
C ASP A 70 5.37 -13.46 0.00
N GLU A 71 5.33 -13.88 -1.27
CA GLU A 71 5.74 -13.02 -2.40
C GLU A 71 4.89 -11.76 -2.52
N ASP A 72 3.60 -11.86 -2.25
CA ASP A 72 2.63 -10.77 -2.41
C ASP A 72 2.55 -9.88 -1.17
N ASN A 73 2.76 -10.45 0.03
CA ASN A 73 2.60 -9.76 1.30
C ASN A 73 3.91 -9.30 1.96
N LYS A 74 5.07 -9.59 1.38
CA LYS A 74 6.40 -9.25 1.94
C LYS A 74 6.58 -7.77 2.27
N ILE A 75 5.82 -6.88 1.61
CA ILE A 75 5.86 -5.43 1.82
C ILE A 75 4.60 -4.89 2.54
N THR A 76 3.63 -5.75 2.86
CA THR A 76 2.43 -5.33 3.61
C THR A 76 2.84 -4.86 5.01
N PRO A 77 2.46 -3.66 5.44
CA PRO A 77 2.83 -3.17 6.76
C PRO A 77 2.30 -4.07 7.88
N ILE A 78 3.09 -4.23 8.95
CA ILE A 78 2.71 -4.99 10.13
C ILE A 78 2.79 -4.09 11.37
N ILE A 79 1.75 -4.13 12.19
CA ILE A 79 1.75 -3.58 13.55
C ILE A 79 1.62 -4.76 14.51
N VAL A 80 2.54 -4.88 15.47
CA VAL A 80 2.43 -5.84 16.57
C VAL A 80 1.97 -5.10 17.82
N VAL A 81 0.93 -5.62 18.46
CA VAL A 81 0.40 -5.13 19.74
C VAL A 81 0.67 -6.19 20.80
N SER A 82 1.33 -5.83 21.93
CA SER A 82 1.76 -6.79 22.93
C SER A 82 1.87 -6.21 24.32
N SER A 83 1.63 -7.04 25.34
CA SER A 83 1.92 -6.74 26.75
C SER A 83 3.39 -6.99 27.12
N ASN A 84 4.14 -7.68 26.28
CA ASN A 84 5.54 -7.98 26.51
C ASN A 84 6.38 -6.70 26.55
N SER A 85 7.03 -6.46 27.68
CA SER A 85 7.87 -5.26 27.89
C SER A 85 9.38 -5.52 27.74
N ASP A 86 9.77 -6.74 27.38
CA ASP A 86 11.18 -7.06 27.16
C ASP A 86 11.72 -6.32 25.90
N ARG A 87 12.71 -5.48 26.15
CA ARG A 87 13.36 -4.73 25.08
C ARG A 87 14.01 -5.62 24.02
N LYS A 88 14.61 -6.76 24.45
CA LYS A 88 15.29 -7.66 23.51
C LYS A 88 14.29 -8.35 22.58
N HIS A 89 13.15 -8.78 23.16
CA HIS A 89 12.05 -9.35 22.38
C HIS A 89 11.51 -8.36 21.36
N ARG A 90 11.17 -7.13 21.80
CA ARG A 90 10.69 -6.08 20.90
C ARG A 90 11.65 -5.81 19.74
N LEU A 91 12.96 -5.75 20.00
CA LEU A 91 13.96 -5.54 18.95
C LEU A 91 14.00 -6.70 17.95
N LYS A 92 13.84 -7.95 18.42
CA LYS A 92 13.75 -9.11 17.52
C LYS A 92 12.51 -9.06 16.62
N VAL A 93 11.37 -8.62 17.16
CA VAL A 93 10.14 -8.44 16.36
C VAL A 93 10.32 -7.34 15.32
N LEU A 94 10.87 -6.19 15.71
CA LEU A 94 11.14 -5.09 14.77
C LEU A 94 12.17 -5.47 13.68
N ASP A 95 13.14 -6.34 14.00
CA ASP A 95 14.12 -6.86 13.04
C ASP A 95 13.47 -7.73 11.93
N LYS A 96 12.25 -8.24 12.17
CA LYS A 96 11.42 -8.92 11.16
C LYS A 96 10.68 -7.94 10.23
N SER A 97 11.16 -6.70 10.09
CA SER A 97 10.55 -5.65 9.26
C SER A 97 9.11 -5.32 9.68
N VAL A 98 8.85 -5.31 10.99
CA VAL A 98 7.60 -4.84 11.57
C VAL A 98 7.66 -3.31 11.69
N GLU A 99 6.67 -2.59 11.18
CA GLU A 99 6.67 -1.13 11.15
C GLU A 99 6.45 -0.52 12.53
N TYR A 100 5.58 -1.12 13.34
CA TYR A 100 5.31 -0.65 14.70
C TYR A 100 5.15 -1.80 15.69
N TYR A 101 5.76 -1.65 16.86
CA TYR A 101 5.51 -2.47 18.03
C TYR A 101 4.87 -1.61 19.11
N ILE A 102 3.58 -1.83 19.36
CA ILE A 102 2.78 -1.03 20.30
C ILE A 102 2.57 -1.82 21.59
N LYS A 103 3.04 -1.24 22.68
CA LYS A 103 2.91 -1.86 24.01
C LYS A 103 1.53 -1.63 24.60
N LYS A 104 0.95 -2.68 25.23
CA LYS A 104 -0.25 -2.55 26.03
C LYS A 104 0.06 -1.95 27.42
N PRO A 105 -0.85 -1.15 28.04
CA PRO A 105 -2.16 -0.79 27.50
C PRO A 105 -2.03 0.12 26.28
N VAL A 106 -2.84 -0.15 25.25
CA VAL A 106 -2.79 0.60 23.99
C VAL A 106 -3.39 1.98 24.20
N ASP A 107 -2.64 3.01 23.84
CA ASP A 107 -3.20 4.33 23.62
C ASP A 107 -4.02 4.30 22.32
N ILE A 108 -5.33 4.37 22.47
CA ILE A 108 -6.30 4.21 21.38
C ILE A 108 -6.14 5.33 20.34
N ASP A 109 -5.93 6.57 20.79
CA ASP A 109 -5.75 7.71 19.89
C ASP A 109 -4.44 7.57 19.11
N TYR A 110 -3.36 7.15 19.77
CA TYR A 110 -2.08 6.87 19.12
C TYR A 110 -2.21 5.79 18.04
N LEU A 111 -2.89 4.69 18.34
CA LEU A 111 -3.11 3.61 17.37
C LEU A 111 -3.96 4.09 16.19
N TYR A 112 -5.04 4.83 16.46
CA TYR A 112 -5.90 5.40 15.43
C TYR A 112 -5.10 6.28 14.46
N TYR A 113 -4.38 7.27 14.99
CA TYR A 113 -3.58 8.16 14.13
C TYR A 113 -2.40 7.45 13.47
N THR A 114 -1.84 6.40 14.06
CA THR A 114 -0.80 5.58 13.42
C THR A 114 -1.33 4.93 12.16
N ILE A 115 -2.52 4.30 12.21
CA ILE A 115 -3.17 3.67 11.05
C ILE A 115 -3.53 4.71 9.99
N LYS A 116 -4.10 5.85 10.39
CA LYS A 116 -4.44 6.96 9.47
C LYS A 116 -3.20 7.52 8.78
N ASN A 117 -2.10 7.69 9.51
CA ASN A 117 -0.84 8.18 8.96
C ASN A 117 -0.19 7.17 8.01
N LEU A 118 -0.21 5.87 8.32
CA LEU A 118 0.22 4.81 7.40
C LEU A 118 -0.59 4.85 6.11
N ASN A 119 -1.92 4.96 6.19
CA ASN A 119 -2.76 5.08 5.01
C ASN A 119 -2.36 6.30 4.16
N ARG A 120 -2.14 7.45 4.78
CA ARG A 120 -1.69 8.65 4.08
C ARG A 120 -0.33 8.46 3.40
N LEU A 121 0.66 7.88 4.11
CA LEU A 121 2.01 7.67 3.56
C LEU A 121 2.00 6.69 2.38
N LEU A 122 1.32 5.57 2.53
CA LEU A 122 1.20 4.56 1.46
C LEU A 122 0.40 5.10 0.26
N SER A 123 -0.62 5.94 0.52
CA SER A 123 -1.37 6.60 -0.54
C SER A 123 -0.53 7.63 -1.31
N ILE A 124 0.44 8.28 -0.66
CA ILE A 124 1.39 9.17 -1.33
C ILE A 124 2.30 8.36 -2.26
N ASN A 125 2.81 7.21 -1.81
CA ASN A 125 3.64 6.34 -2.63
C ASN A 125 2.88 5.75 -3.84
N ARG A 126 1.57 5.51 -3.72
CA ARG A 126 0.70 5.09 -4.84
C ARG A 126 0.36 6.20 -5.83
N ARG A 127 0.72 7.45 -5.57
CA ARG A 127 0.46 8.58 -6.48
C ARG A 127 1.41 8.61 -7.67
N ILE A 128 2.56 7.99 -7.56
CA ILE A 128 3.61 7.98 -8.59
C ILE A 128 3.72 6.56 -9.13
N SER A 129 3.83 6.42 -10.45
CA SER A 129 4.13 5.14 -11.07
C SER A 129 5.52 4.65 -10.63
N PRO A 130 5.66 3.46 -10.03
CA PRO A 130 6.96 2.96 -9.60
C PRO A 130 7.89 2.69 -10.79
N LEU A 131 7.34 2.44 -11.98
CA LEU A 131 8.09 2.15 -13.19
C LEU A 131 8.67 3.43 -13.81
N THR A 132 7.85 4.46 -14.00
CA THR A 132 8.26 5.65 -14.73
C THR A 132 8.59 6.87 -13.88
N GLY A 133 8.23 6.85 -12.59
CA GLY A 133 8.31 8.01 -11.70
C GLY A 133 7.29 9.11 -12.02
N LEU A 134 6.45 8.93 -13.03
CA LEU A 134 5.41 9.90 -13.40
C LEU A 134 4.20 9.81 -12.46
N PRO A 135 3.43 10.91 -12.32
CA PRO A 135 2.12 10.90 -11.67
C PRO A 135 1.24 9.75 -12.13
N GLY A 136 0.71 8.98 -11.18
CA GLY A 136 -0.18 7.85 -11.45
C GLY A 136 -1.66 8.25 -11.50
N ASN A 137 -2.54 7.26 -11.62
CA ASN A 137 -3.99 7.45 -11.81
C ASN A 137 -4.62 8.43 -10.80
N ILE A 138 -4.23 8.38 -9.52
CA ILE A 138 -4.77 9.27 -8.47
C ILE A 138 -4.46 10.73 -8.78
N GLN A 139 -3.23 11.03 -9.18
CA GLN A 139 -2.80 12.40 -9.50
C GLN A 139 -3.40 12.88 -10.82
N ILE A 140 -3.51 11.99 -11.81
CA ILE A 140 -4.19 12.28 -13.08
C ILE A 140 -5.63 12.74 -12.81
N HIS A 141 -6.39 11.97 -12.03
CA HIS A 141 -7.76 12.34 -11.66
C HIS A 141 -7.84 13.66 -10.87
N ALA A 142 -6.91 13.88 -9.94
CA ALA A 142 -6.87 15.12 -9.16
C ALA A 142 -6.61 16.34 -10.06
N GLU A 143 -5.67 16.25 -11.00
CA GLU A 143 -5.34 17.35 -11.93
C GLU A 143 -6.49 17.63 -12.89
N LEU A 144 -7.13 16.62 -13.47
CA LEU A 144 -8.32 16.79 -14.30
C LEU A 144 -9.45 17.49 -13.52
N LYS A 145 -9.76 17.03 -12.32
CA LYS A 145 -10.77 17.64 -11.46
C LYS A 145 -10.46 19.11 -11.14
N LYS A 146 -9.20 19.42 -10.86
CA LYS A 146 -8.72 20.77 -10.57
C LYS A 146 -8.93 21.70 -11.78
N ARG A 147 -8.54 21.29 -12.99
CA ARG A 147 -8.70 22.09 -14.22
C ARG A 147 -10.16 22.31 -14.56
N LEU A 148 -10.98 21.26 -14.48
CA LEU A 148 -12.42 21.35 -14.69
C LEU A 148 -13.09 22.30 -13.69
N SER A 149 -12.73 22.24 -12.40
CA SER A 149 -13.30 23.11 -11.37
C SER A 149 -12.95 24.58 -11.54
N LYS A 150 -11.84 24.88 -12.20
CA LYS A 150 -11.41 26.25 -12.52
C LYS A 150 -11.99 26.79 -13.84
N GLY A 151 -12.65 25.94 -14.62
CA GLY A 151 -13.12 26.29 -15.97
C GLY A 151 -11.98 26.55 -16.96
N GLU A 152 -10.81 25.96 -16.74
CA GLU A 152 -9.67 26.06 -17.65
C GLU A 152 -9.94 25.27 -18.93
N GLU A 153 -9.64 25.86 -20.08
CA GLU A 153 -9.59 25.12 -21.34
C GLU A 153 -8.30 24.32 -21.42
N PHE A 154 -8.39 23.01 -21.65
CA PHE A 154 -7.24 22.13 -21.79
C PHE A 154 -7.54 20.96 -22.74
N SER A 155 -6.50 20.38 -23.30
CA SER A 155 -6.57 19.18 -24.11
C SER A 155 -6.00 17.99 -23.34
N VAL A 156 -6.57 16.80 -23.56
CA VAL A 156 -6.08 15.54 -23.01
C VAL A 156 -5.58 14.67 -24.15
N LEU A 157 -4.34 14.24 -24.09
CA LEU A 157 -3.76 13.27 -25.01
C LEU A 157 -3.57 11.94 -24.30
N TYR A 158 -3.98 10.87 -24.96
CA TYR A 158 -3.64 9.49 -24.59
C TYR A 158 -2.60 8.97 -25.56
N LEU A 159 -1.49 8.47 -25.01
CA LEU A 159 -0.43 7.83 -25.75
C LEU A 159 -0.37 6.38 -25.34
N ASP A 160 -0.37 5.48 -26.31
CA ASP A 160 -0.32 4.02 -26.08
C ASP A 160 0.71 3.37 -26.99
N LEU A 161 1.30 2.27 -26.54
CA LEU A 161 2.29 1.52 -27.30
C LEU A 161 1.60 0.44 -28.14
N ASP A 162 1.61 0.62 -29.46
CA ASP A 162 1.04 -0.36 -30.39
C ASP A 162 1.73 -1.73 -30.25
N ASN A 163 0.91 -2.78 -30.23
CA ASN A 163 1.37 -4.17 -30.15
C ASN A 163 2.23 -4.51 -28.90
N PHE A 164 2.09 -3.75 -27.81
CA PHE A 164 2.91 -3.92 -26.61
C PHE A 164 2.87 -5.35 -26.03
N LYS A 165 1.69 -6.00 -26.08
CA LYS A 165 1.57 -7.40 -25.67
C LYS A 165 2.46 -8.32 -26.52
N ALA A 166 2.42 -8.18 -27.85
CA ALA A 166 3.25 -8.97 -28.74
C ALA A 166 4.75 -8.71 -28.52
N TYR A 167 5.13 -7.48 -28.18
CA TYR A 167 6.49 -7.14 -27.80
C TYR A 167 6.91 -7.89 -26.53
N ASN A 168 6.07 -7.91 -25.50
CA ASN A 168 6.33 -8.66 -24.26
C ASN A 168 6.43 -10.16 -24.50
N ASP A 169 5.57 -10.72 -25.35
CA ASP A 169 5.59 -12.14 -25.69
C ASP A 169 6.90 -12.56 -26.38
N VAL A 170 7.50 -11.67 -27.15
CA VAL A 170 8.77 -11.95 -27.87
C VAL A 170 10.02 -11.63 -27.03
N TYR A 171 10.04 -10.49 -26.33
CA TYR A 171 11.23 -9.97 -25.67
C TYR A 171 11.21 -10.07 -24.13
N GLY A 172 10.06 -10.47 -23.55
CA GLY A 172 9.86 -10.60 -22.11
C GLY A 172 9.50 -9.27 -21.42
N PHE A 173 8.90 -9.39 -20.25
CA PHE A 173 8.37 -8.25 -19.46
C PHE A 173 9.44 -7.22 -19.08
N LEU A 174 10.69 -7.64 -18.77
CA LEU A 174 11.78 -6.72 -18.45
C LEU A 174 12.09 -5.77 -19.61
N LYS A 175 11.98 -6.24 -20.86
CA LYS A 175 12.16 -5.40 -22.03
C LYS A 175 10.95 -4.50 -22.29
N GLY A 176 9.74 -5.00 -21.95
CA GLY A 176 8.54 -4.19 -21.94
C GLY A 176 8.63 -3.02 -20.96
N ASP A 177 9.08 -3.27 -19.75
CA ASP A 177 9.30 -2.22 -18.75
C ASP A 177 10.28 -1.16 -19.24
N GLN A 178 11.40 -1.56 -19.85
CA GLN A 178 12.38 -0.64 -20.43
C GLN A 178 11.79 0.25 -21.54
N ILE A 179 10.89 -0.30 -22.37
CA ILE A 179 10.26 0.50 -23.44
C ILE A 179 9.23 1.49 -22.85
N ILE A 180 8.52 1.13 -21.79
CA ILE A 180 7.61 2.05 -21.08
C ILE A 180 8.41 3.19 -20.44
N GLU A 181 9.50 2.89 -19.71
CA GLU A 181 10.38 3.89 -19.12
C GLU A 181 10.97 4.84 -20.19
N PHE A 182 11.47 4.28 -21.27
CA PHE A 182 12.02 5.06 -22.40
C PHE A 182 10.97 5.98 -23.01
N THR A 183 9.75 5.46 -23.23
CA THR A 183 8.64 6.25 -23.78
C THR A 183 8.29 7.41 -22.85
N ALA A 184 8.20 7.16 -21.53
CA ALA A 184 7.93 8.19 -20.55
C ALA A 184 9.02 9.28 -20.54
N GLN A 185 10.30 8.89 -20.65
CA GLN A 185 11.42 9.83 -20.75
C GLN A 185 11.36 10.68 -22.02
N VAL A 186 11.05 10.08 -23.17
CA VAL A 186 10.91 10.79 -24.45
C VAL A 186 9.77 11.81 -24.37
N ILE A 187 8.58 11.40 -23.88
CA ILE A 187 7.43 12.30 -23.74
C ILE A 187 7.78 13.48 -22.82
N THR A 188 8.37 13.20 -21.66
CA THR A 188 8.76 14.24 -20.69
C THR A 188 9.76 15.22 -21.30
N ARG A 189 10.74 14.71 -22.04
CA ARG A 189 11.72 15.53 -22.73
C ARG A 189 11.08 16.42 -23.82
N CYS A 190 10.23 15.85 -24.67
CA CYS A 190 9.52 16.60 -25.70
C CYS A 190 8.68 17.74 -25.11
N VAL A 191 7.93 17.46 -24.05
CA VAL A 191 7.10 18.48 -23.37
C VAL A 191 7.96 19.61 -22.80
N HIS A 192 9.12 19.27 -22.22
CA HIS A 192 10.07 20.25 -21.68
C HIS A 192 10.70 21.09 -22.78
N GLU A 193 11.15 20.47 -23.88
CA GLU A 193 11.76 21.16 -25.03
C GLU A 193 10.75 22.08 -25.76
N MET A 194 9.46 21.78 -25.71
CA MET A 194 8.40 22.62 -26.26
C MET A 194 7.97 23.76 -25.35
N PHE A 195 8.60 23.94 -24.17
CA PHE A 195 8.28 24.99 -23.17
C PHE A 195 6.80 24.99 -22.72
N LEU A 196 6.19 23.83 -22.63
CA LEU A 196 4.79 23.71 -22.20
C LEU A 196 4.69 23.73 -20.65
N GLU A 197 4.88 24.91 -20.07
CA GLU A 197 5.00 25.11 -18.62
C GLU A 197 3.76 24.64 -17.82
N ASN A 198 2.57 24.66 -18.42
CA ASN A 198 1.31 24.24 -17.79
C ASN A 198 0.90 22.81 -18.12
N SER A 199 1.80 22.01 -18.71
CA SER A 199 1.52 20.62 -19.03
C SER A 199 1.58 19.74 -17.78
N PHE A 200 0.78 18.70 -17.78
CA PHE A 200 0.82 17.63 -16.78
C PHE A 200 0.98 16.30 -17.53
N ILE A 201 1.94 15.51 -17.10
CA ILE A 201 2.19 14.18 -17.68
C ILE A 201 1.91 13.15 -16.59
N GLY A 202 1.17 12.10 -16.93
CA GLY A 202 0.89 11.00 -16.03
C GLY A 202 1.03 9.65 -16.71
N HIS A 203 1.25 8.61 -15.93
CA HIS A 203 1.30 7.23 -16.36
C HIS A 203 0.08 6.48 -15.84
N ILE A 204 -0.74 5.97 -16.78
CA ILE A 204 -1.88 5.12 -16.44
C ILE A 204 -1.34 3.70 -16.29
N GLY A 205 -1.19 3.26 -15.04
CA GLY A 205 -0.83 1.88 -14.75
C GLY A 205 -2.05 0.96 -14.83
N GLY A 206 -1.89 -0.18 -15.46
CA GLY A 206 -2.84 -1.30 -15.44
C GLY A 206 -2.53 -2.25 -14.29
#